data_8116c7a3fdaae39b672b120afaf95319
#
_entry.id   8116c7a3fdaae39b672b120afaf95319
#
_cell.length_a   1.000
_cell.length_b   1.000
_cell.length_c   1.000
_cell.angle_alpha   90.00
_cell.angle_beta   90.00
_cell.angle_gamma   90.00
#
_symmetry.space_group_name_H-M   'P 1'
#
loop_
_entity.id
_entity.type
_entity.pdbx_description
1 polymer ?
#
loop_
_entity_poly.entity_id
_entity_poly.type
_entity_poly.pdbx_seq_one_letter_code
_entity_poly.pdbx_strand_id
1 'polypeptide(L)'
;PLKQIFEEKYGLPVTVVHDNFAVMKAESVLGNTVKNSSNAMLVYYSKNIGVNASFLMNGEIYLGYNGASGEVGLSLVPSFKNSEPVILERCVTEDNILSEFIEDHPESGVNTFEDLIEKAKSGEEEPLNAFKLFGKRLGAAVSNCINVLNPEIVVLAGIDSEYSYLYKKELLSVIRKYSGSASRKIILSKNNDDFTVIGAILTAIQKYCE
;
A
#
# COMPACT_ATOMS: atom_id res chain seq x y z
N PRO A 1 -21.52 -14.40 -5.64
CA PRO A 1 -22.20 -13.32 -4.90
C PRO A 1 -22.06 -13.56 -3.40
N LEU A 2 -20.90 -13.14 -2.85
CA LEU A 2 -20.54 -13.37 -1.45
C LEU A 2 -21.61 -12.80 -0.48
N LYS A 3 -22.08 -11.59 -0.78
CA LYS A 3 -23.11 -10.90 -0.01
C LYS A 3 -24.36 -11.77 0.15
N GLN A 4 -24.91 -12.26 -0.95
CA GLN A 4 -26.14 -13.06 -0.94
C GLN A 4 -25.96 -14.36 -0.15
N ILE A 5 -24.84 -15.07 -0.33
CA ILE A 5 -24.55 -16.33 0.39
C ILE A 5 -24.57 -16.11 1.91
N PHE A 6 -23.98 -15.01 2.39
CA PHE A 6 -23.94 -14.72 3.82
C PHE A 6 -25.30 -14.23 4.34
N GLU A 7 -26.04 -13.42 3.57
CA GLU A 7 -27.39 -12.98 3.95
C GLU A 7 -28.35 -14.18 4.07
N GLU A 8 -28.31 -15.10 3.12
CA GLU A 8 -29.13 -16.33 3.16
C GLU A 8 -28.73 -17.24 4.33
N LYS A 9 -27.44 -17.37 4.62
CA LYS A 9 -26.94 -18.25 5.67
C LYS A 9 -27.26 -17.76 7.08
N TYR A 10 -27.16 -16.45 7.32
CA TYR A 10 -27.22 -15.88 8.66
C TYR A 10 -28.49 -15.06 8.94
N GLY A 11 -29.29 -14.77 7.92
CA GLY A 11 -30.50 -13.93 8.06
C GLY A 11 -30.23 -12.50 8.49
N LEU A 12 -29.03 -12.00 8.26
CA LEU A 12 -28.56 -10.66 8.64
C LEU A 12 -28.14 -9.86 7.40
N PRO A 13 -28.31 -8.54 7.40
CA PRO A 13 -27.82 -7.71 6.31
C PRO A 13 -26.30 -7.74 6.24
N VAL A 14 -25.76 -7.86 5.02
CA VAL A 14 -24.31 -8.00 4.77
C VAL A 14 -23.81 -6.83 3.91
N THR A 15 -22.67 -6.29 4.28
CA THR A 15 -21.89 -5.36 3.46
C THR A 15 -20.56 -6.00 3.10
N VAL A 16 -20.18 -5.89 1.83
CA VAL A 16 -18.85 -6.26 1.33
C VAL A 16 -18.12 -4.96 1.03
N VAL A 17 -16.90 -4.86 1.52
CA VAL A 17 -16.05 -3.68 1.36
C VAL A 17 -14.63 -4.13 1.01
N HIS A 18 -13.93 -3.36 0.20
CA HIS A 18 -12.51 -3.59 -0.04
C HIS A 18 -11.71 -3.38 1.24
N ASP A 19 -10.64 -4.16 1.42
CA ASP A 19 -9.76 -4.12 2.58
C ASP A 19 -9.13 -2.73 2.79
N ASN A 20 -8.63 -2.10 1.74
CA ASN A 20 -8.07 -0.75 1.79
C ASN A 20 -9.07 0.31 2.26
N PHE A 21 -10.35 0.20 1.87
CA PHE A 21 -11.40 1.10 2.36
C PHE A 21 -11.73 0.83 3.83
N ALA A 22 -11.72 -0.44 4.23
CA ALA A 22 -11.89 -0.81 5.63
C ALA A 22 -10.75 -0.23 6.48
N VAL A 23 -9.49 -0.38 6.05
CA VAL A 23 -8.35 0.22 6.76
C VAL A 23 -8.48 1.75 6.83
N MET A 24 -8.85 2.42 5.74
CA MET A 24 -9.09 3.88 5.75
C MET A 24 -10.22 4.26 6.74
N LYS A 25 -11.29 3.47 6.80
CA LYS A 25 -12.38 3.69 7.76
C LYS A 25 -11.88 3.58 9.20
N ALA A 26 -11.08 2.56 9.51
CA ALA A 26 -10.49 2.42 10.84
C ALA A 26 -9.55 3.59 11.18
N GLU A 27 -8.68 3.99 10.25
CA GLU A 27 -7.78 5.13 10.43
C GLU A 27 -8.54 6.46 10.61
N SER A 28 -9.66 6.65 9.92
CA SER A 28 -10.47 7.88 10.04
C SER A 28 -11.24 7.98 11.36
N VAL A 29 -11.58 6.86 11.99
CA VAL A 29 -12.36 6.83 13.23
C VAL A 29 -11.45 6.67 14.46
N LEU A 30 -10.50 5.74 14.40
CA LEU A 30 -9.66 5.35 15.53
C LEU A 30 -8.23 5.85 15.40
N GLY A 31 -7.78 6.12 14.18
CA GLY A 31 -6.43 6.60 13.93
C GLY A 31 -6.22 8.01 14.48
N ASN A 32 -5.16 8.18 15.26
CA ASN A 32 -4.83 9.50 15.83
C ASN A 32 -4.47 10.56 14.78
N THR A 33 -4.33 10.17 13.53
CA THR A 33 -3.72 10.99 12.50
C THR A 33 -4.71 11.45 11.44
N VAL A 34 -5.56 10.57 10.95
CA VAL A 34 -6.52 10.86 9.86
C VAL A 34 -7.83 11.44 10.41
N LYS A 35 -8.16 11.15 11.67
CA LYS A 35 -9.42 11.52 12.33
C LYS A 35 -9.85 13.00 12.16
N ASN A 36 -8.91 13.91 12.05
CA ASN A 36 -9.19 15.35 11.94
C ASN A 36 -8.84 15.90 10.54
N SER A 37 -8.60 15.05 9.57
CA SER A 37 -8.32 15.46 8.20
C SER A 37 -9.55 15.28 7.32
N SER A 38 -9.77 16.23 6.42
CA SER A 38 -10.80 16.11 5.39
C SER A 38 -10.27 15.50 4.10
N ASN A 39 -8.95 15.53 3.88
CA ASN A 39 -8.32 15.04 2.66
C ASN A 39 -7.09 14.22 3.02
N ALA A 40 -7.22 12.92 2.96
CA ALA A 40 -6.14 11.98 3.27
C ALA A 40 -6.01 10.91 2.19
N MET A 41 -4.81 10.39 2.05
CA MET A 41 -4.52 9.22 1.23
C MET A 41 -3.93 8.14 2.12
N LEU A 42 -4.45 6.94 2.02
CA LEU A 42 -3.86 5.74 2.59
C LEU A 42 -3.36 4.87 1.45
N VAL A 43 -2.10 4.47 1.50
CA VAL A 43 -1.54 3.43 0.64
C VAL A 43 -1.38 2.19 1.48
N TYR A 44 -2.06 1.14 1.08
CA TYR A 44 -2.04 -0.16 1.75
C TYR A 44 -1.20 -1.14 0.93
N TYR A 45 -0.11 -1.59 1.52
CA TYR A 45 0.76 -2.60 0.95
C TYR A 45 0.51 -3.95 1.63
N SER A 46 0.24 -4.95 0.83
CA SER A 46 0.19 -6.35 1.26
C SER A 46 1.25 -7.14 0.52
N LYS A 47 2.17 -7.73 1.25
CA LYS A 47 3.37 -8.40 0.71
C LYS A 47 3.08 -9.49 -0.33
N ASN A 48 1.92 -10.15 -0.21
CA ASN A 48 1.51 -11.26 -1.09
C ASN A 48 0.45 -10.86 -2.12
N ILE A 49 -0.24 -9.71 -1.93
CA ILE A 49 -1.39 -9.32 -2.75
C ILE A 49 -1.03 -8.15 -3.66
N GLY A 50 -0.27 -7.17 -3.15
CA GLY A 50 0.12 -5.99 -3.92
C GLY A 50 -0.10 -4.68 -3.20
N VAL A 51 -0.43 -3.63 -3.95
CA VAL A 51 -0.57 -2.26 -3.46
C VAL A 51 -1.89 -1.67 -3.89
N ASN A 52 -2.66 -1.19 -2.93
CA ASN A 52 -3.87 -0.43 -3.14
C ASN A 52 -3.81 0.91 -2.42
N ALA A 53 -4.65 1.85 -2.83
CA ALA A 53 -4.83 3.10 -2.11
C ALA A 53 -6.30 3.35 -1.82
N SER A 54 -6.57 4.13 -0.80
CA SER A 54 -7.89 4.71 -0.55
C SER A 54 -7.77 6.18 -0.23
N PHE A 55 -8.81 6.93 -0.56
CA PHE A 55 -8.80 8.39 -0.52
C PHE A 55 -9.96 8.88 0.34
N LEU A 56 -9.64 9.72 1.30
CA LEU A 56 -10.62 10.53 2.01
C LEU A 56 -10.67 11.89 1.30
N MET A 57 -11.83 12.25 0.79
CA MET A 57 -12.06 13.51 0.10
C MET A 57 -13.24 14.24 0.75
N ASN A 58 -13.00 15.44 1.26
CA ASN A 58 -14.00 16.22 2.00
C ASN A 58 -14.64 15.46 3.18
N GLY A 59 -13.85 14.61 3.84
CA GLY A 59 -14.30 13.80 4.98
C GLY A 59 -14.98 12.48 4.63
N GLU A 60 -15.14 12.18 3.33
CA GLU A 60 -15.78 10.95 2.87
C GLU A 60 -14.79 10.06 2.10
N ILE A 61 -14.93 8.74 2.25
CA ILE A 61 -14.12 7.78 1.50
C ILE A 61 -14.60 7.78 0.05
N TYR A 62 -13.70 8.13 -0.87
CA TYR A 62 -13.98 8.15 -2.29
C TYR A 62 -13.93 6.73 -2.87
N LEU A 63 -15.08 6.22 -3.28
CA LEU A 63 -15.21 4.86 -3.82
C LEU A 63 -15.00 4.78 -5.35
N GLY A 64 -15.03 5.91 -6.05
CA GLY A 64 -15.02 5.94 -7.50
C GLY A 64 -16.37 5.57 -8.13
N TYR A 65 -16.39 5.40 -9.43
CA TYR A 65 -17.63 5.13 -10.20
C TYR A 65 -18.33 3.82 -9.79
N ASN A 66 -17.57 2.77 -9.55
CA ASN A 66 -18.09 1.42 -9.31
C ASN A 66 -17.51 0.75 -8.04
N GLY A 67 -16.94 1.52 -7.13
CA GLY A 67 -16.30 1.00 -5.91
C GLY A 67 -14.87 0.50 -6.12
N ALA A 68 -14.23 0.82 -7.25
CA ALA A 68 -12.89 0.35 -7.60
C ALA A 68 -11.86 1.51 -7.67
N SER A 69 -12.03 2.54 -6.84
CA SER A 69 -10.98 3.57 -6.75
C SER A 69 -9.75 3.03 -6.02
N GLY A 70 -8.59 3.53 -6.40
CA GLY A 70 -7.35 3.25 -5.67
C GLY A 70 -6.54 2.05 -6.14
N GLU A 71 -6.82 1.50 -7.30
CA GLU A 71 -6.04 0.42 -7.95
C GLU A 71 -4.64 0.90 -8.38
N VAL A 72 -3.88 1.41 -7.42
CA VAL A 72 -2.54 2.01 -7.65
C VAL A 72 -1.54 0.96 -8.10
N GLY A 73 -1.72 -0.29 -7.68
CA GLY A 73 -0.91 -1.42 -8.11
C GLY A 73 -0.92 -1.64 -9.62
N LEU A 74 -2.00 -1.28 -10.31
CA LEU A 74 -2.11 -1.38 -11.76
C LEU A 74 -1.48 -0.20 -12.51
N SER A 75 -0.96 0.80 -11.80
CA SER A 75 -0.33 1.96 -12.42
C SER A 75 1.04 1.63 -13.01
N LEU A 76 1.39 2.34 -14.08
CA LEU A 76 2.72 2.30 -14.66
C LEU A 76 3.68 3.16 -13.85
N VAL A 77 4.83 2.60 -13.52
CA VAL A 77 5.93 3.29 -12.84
C VAL A 77 7.24 3.12 -13.62
N PRO A 78 8.23 4.01 -13.41
CA PRO A 78 9.55 3.80 -13.99
C PRO A 78 10.14 2.47 -13.54
N SER A 79 10.74 1.74 -14.46
CA SER A 79 11.50 0.51 -14.16
C SER A 79 12.69 0.79 -13.24
N PHE A 80 13.35 1.93 -13.42
CA PHE A 80 14.66 2.29 -12.84
C PHE A 80 15.84 1.39 -13.23
N LYS A 81 15.57 0.40 -14.10
CA LYS A 81 16.60 -0.48 -14.71
C LYS A 81 16.82 -0.15 -16.18
N ASN A 82 15.74 0.24 -16.86
CA ASN A 82 15.73 0.59 -18.28
C ASN A 82 14.70 1.70 -18.55
N SER A 83 14.49 2.07 -19.82
CA SER A 83 13.54 3.11 -20.22
C SER A 83 12.08 2.67 -20.23
N GLU A 84 11.80 1.36 -20.17
CA GLU A 84 10.45 0.84 -20.22
C GLU A 84 9.75 0.95 -18.88
N PRO A 85 8.50 1.42 -18.81
CA PRO A 85 7.74 1.41 -17.58
C PRO A 85 7.30 -0.02 -17.21
N VAL A 86 7.02 -0.22 -15.93
CA VAL A 86 6.51 -1.50 -15.41
C VAL A 86 5.20 -1.28 -14.66
N ILE A 87 4.35 -2.29 -14.62
CA ILE A 87 3.16 -2.29 -13.75
C ILE A 87 3.64 -2.51 -12.31
N LEU A 88 3.24 -1.62 -11.40
CA LEU A 88 3.71 -1.63 -10.01
C LEU A 88 3.53 -2.99 -9.33
N GLU A 89 2.35 -3.57 -9.43
CA GLU A 89 2.03 -4.86 -8.80
C GLU A 89 2.95 -6.00 -9.23
N ARG A 90 3.45 -5.96 -10.48
CA ARG A 90 4.36 -6.96 -11.02
C ARG A 90 5.80 -6.85 -10.52
N CYS A 91 6.07 -5.92 -9.62
CA CYS A 91 7.43 -5.68 -9.14
C CYS A 91 7.51 -5.27 -7.66
N VAL A 92 6.44 -5.46 -6.89
CA VAL A 92 6.40 -5.06 -5.47
C VAL A 92 5.91 -6.14 -4.51
N THR A 93 5.43 -7.29 -4.98
CA THR A 93 5.18 -8.44 -4.10
C THR A 93 6.48 -9.16 -3.78
N GLU A 94 6.53 -9.90 -2.67
CA GLU A 94 7.73 -10.67 -2.29
C GLU A 94 8.16 -11.64 -3.39
N ASP A 95 7.20 -12.37 -3.99
CA ASP A 95 7.45 -13.29 -5.09
C ASP A 95 8.03 -12.58 -6.34
N ASN A 96 7.49 -11.42 -6.67
CA ASN A 96 7.94 -10.67 -7.84
C ASN A 96 9.33 -10.05 -7.63
N ILE A 97 9.62 -9.54 -6.43
CA ILE A 97 10.95 -9.04 -6.08
C ILE A 97 11.99 -10.17 -6.16
N LEU A 98 11.65 -11.33 -5.59
CA LEU A 98 12.51 -12.51 -5.61
C LEU A 98 12.75 -13.00 -7.05
N SER A 99 11.69 -13.16 -7.83
CA SER A 99 11.78 -13.64 -9.22
C SER A 99 12.63 -12.70 -10.06
N GLU A 100 12.40 -11.38 -9.97
CA GLU A 100 13.22 -10.38 -10.68
C GLU A 100 14.68 -10.43 -10.24
N PHE A 101 14.94 -10.63 -8.96
CA PHE A 101 16.31 -10.75 -8.45
C PHE A 101 17.02 -12.00 -8.98
N ILE A 102 16.36 -13.17 -8.97
CA ILE A 102 16.93 -14.43 -9.48
C ILE A 102 17.20 -14.34 -10.98
N GLU A 103 16.29 -13.72 -11.76
CA GLU A 103 16.51 -13.50 -13.20
C GLU A 103 17.74 -12.63 -13.48
N ASP A 104 17.96 -11.58 -12.69
CA ASP A 104 19.12 -10.71 -12.85
C ASP A 104 20.42 -11.33 -12.33
N HIS A 105 20.34 -12.21 -11.32
CA HIS A 105 21.48 -12.77 -10.59
C HIS A 105 21.37 -14.30 -10.39
N PRO A 106 21.34 -15.10 -11.48
CA PRO A 106 21.08 -16.54 -11.39
C PRO A 106 22.14 -17.31 -10.58
N GLU A 107 23.35 -16.79 -10.48
CA GLU A 107 24.45 -17.41 -9.72
C GLU A 107 24.51 -16.94 -8.24
N SER A 108 23.54 -16.15 -7.79
CA SER A 108 23.56 -15.56 -6.43
C SER A 108 23.41 -16.58 -5.31
N GLY A 109 22.85 -17.76 -5.60
CA GLY A 109 22.50 -18.78 -4.61
C GLY A 109 21.30 -18.39 -3.74
N VAL A 110 20.54 -17.33 -4.10
CA VAL A 110 19.28 -16.95 -3.46
C VAL A 110 18.16 -17.81 -4.06
N ASN A 111 17.38 -18.47 -3.20
CA ASN A 111 16.26 -19.33 -3.62
C ASN A 111 14.94 -18.91 -2.97
N THR A 112 15.00 -18.22 -1.84
CA THR A 112 13.83 -17.76 -1.08
C THR A 112 13.90 -16.27 -0.81
N PHE A 113 12.75 -15.67 -0.49
CA PHE A 113 12.71 -14.25 -0.11
C PHE A 113 13.45 -14.01 1.20
N GLU A 114 13.45 -14.98 2.11
CA GLU A 114 14.23 -14.97 3.35
C GLU A 114 15.73 -14.94 3.06
N ASP A 115 16.23 -15.74 2.11
CA ASP A 115 17.64 -15.69 1.69
C ASP A 115 18.00 -14.29 1.18
N LEU A 116 17.10 -13.69 0.37
CA LEU A 116 17.30 -12.34 -0.17
C LEU A 116 17.39 -11.29 0.97
N ILE A 117 16.51 -11.39 1.96
CA ILE A 117 16.54 -10.52 3.15
C ILE A 117 17.86 -10.70 3.92
N GLU A 118 18.26 -11.92 4.21
CA GLU A 118 19.47 -12.23 4.99
C GLU A 118 20.73 -11.68 4.29
N LYS A 119 20.85 -11.89 2.99
CA LYS A 119 21.96 -11.33 2.19
C LYS A 119 21.94 -9.81 2.15
N ALA A 120 20.76 -9.18 2.00
CA ALA A 120 20.64 -7.73 2.07
C ALA A 120 21.01 -7.19 3.47
N LYS A 121 20.63 -7.89 4.55
CA LYS A 121 21.03 -7.57 5.93
C LYS A 121 22.53 -7.68 6.15
N SER A 122 23.20 -8.65 5.52
CA SER A 122 24.65 -8.78 5.60
C SER A 122 25.41 -7.68 4.86
N GLY A 123 24.70 -6.88 4.05
CA GLY A 123 25.26 -5.76 3.30
C GLY A 123 25.72 -6.13 1.89
N GLU A 124 25.32 -7.29 1.36
CA GLU A 124 25.56 -7.64 -0.04
C GLU A 124 24.86 -6.63 -0.95
N GLU A 125 25.58 -6.12 -1.93
CA GLU A 125 25.17 -4.94 -2.71
C GLU A 125 23.94 -5.24 -3.59
N GLU A 126 23.96 -6.34 -4.34
CA GLU A 126 22.88 -6.71 -5.25
C GLU A 126 21.56 -6.98 -4.52
N PRO A 127 21.51 -7.82 -3.45
CA PRO A 127 20.31 -7.99 -2.66
C PRO A 127 19.78 -6.68 -2.06
N LEU A 128 20.67 -5.83 -1.56
CA LEU A 128 20.29 -4.53 -1.02
C LEU A 128 19.71 -3.62 -2.13
N ASN A 129 20.24 -3.66 -3.34
CA ASN A 129 19.75 -2.89 -4.47
C ASN A 129 18.37 -3.34 -4.93
N ALA A 130 18.00 -4.63 -4.82
CA ALA A 130 16.64 -5.10 -5.08
C ALA A 130 15.62 -4.42 -4.16
N PHE A 131 15.89 -4.33 -2.85
CA PHE A 131 15.02 -3.61 -1.91
C PHE A 131 14.98 -2.09 -2.17
N LYS A 132 16.12 -1.48 -2.52
CA LYS A 132 16.13 -0.05 -2.90
C LYS A 132 15.29 0.19 -4.15
N LEU A 133 15.33 -0.72 -5.12
CA LEU A 133 14.54 -0.64 -6.34
C LEU A 133 13.03 -0.73 -6.04
N PHE A 134 12.63 -1.68 -5.20
CA PHE A 134 11.28 -1.75 -4.66
C PHE A 134 10.84 -0.42 -4.03
N GLY A 135 11.65 0.14 -3.14
CA GLY A 135 11.36 1.43 -2.50
C GLY A 135 11.20 2.58 -3.51
N LYS A 136 12.03 2.62 -4.56
CA LYS A 136 11.93 3.64 -5.63
C LYS A 136 10.63 3.52 -6.42
N ARG A 137 10.24 2.31 -6.83
CA ARG A 137 9.02 2.05 -7.61
C ARG A 137 7.76 2.40 -6.82
N LEU A 138 7.68 1.94 -5.57
CA LEU A 138 6.59 2.28 -4.68
C LEU A 138 6.54 3.79 -4.41
N GLY A 139 7.68 4.42 -4.19
CA GLY A 139 7.79 5.87 -4.00
C GLY A 139 7.33 6.68 -5.21
N ALA A 140 7.59 6.20 -6.43
CA ALA A 140 7.11 6.84 -7.65
C ALA A 140 5.58 6.79 -7.76
N ALA A 141 4.97 5.63 -7.50
CA ALA A 141 3.52 5.49 -7.51
C ALA A 141 2.85 6.39 -6.46
N VAL A 142 3.36 6.39 -5.23
CA VAL A 142 2.86 7.26 -4.16
C VAL A 142 2.99 8.72 -4.53
N SER A 143 4.12 9.14 -5.14
CA SER A 143 4.33 10.52 -5.59
C SER A 143 3.33 10.95 -6.65
N ASN A 144 3.02 10.06 -7.61
CA ASN A 144 2.02 10.33 -8.64
C ASN A 144 0.64 10.60 -8.04
N CYS A 145 0.20 9.75 -7.11
CA CYS A 145 -1.07 9.94 -6.39
C CYS A 145 -1.08 11.26 -5.59
N ILE A 146 0.01 11.56 -4.90
CA ILE A 146 0.16 12.81 -4.16
C ILE A 146 0.01 14.03 -5.08
N ASN A 147 0.65 14.01 -6.24
CA ASN A 147 0.61 15.14 -7.18
C ASN A 147 -0.75 15.34 -7.84
N VAL A 148 -1.54 14.29 -7.98
CA VAL A 148 -2.90 14.36 -8.55
C VAL A 148 -3.92 14.80 -7.51
N LEU A 149 -3.82 14.30 -6.28
CA LEU A 149 -4.86 14.43 -5.26
C LEU A 149 -4.55 15.51 -4.21
N ASN A 150 -3.29 15.87 -4.07
CA ASN A 150 -2.81 16.84 -3.08
C ASN A 150 -3.37 16.64 -1.66
N PRO A 151 -3.23 15.45 -1.06
CA PRO A 151 -3.78 15.17 0.27
C PRO A 151 -3.00 15.94 1.36
N GLU A 152 -3.67 16.27 2.46
CA GLU A 152 -3.05 16.83 3.67
C GLU A 152 -2.15 15.81 4.35
N ILE A 153 -2.61 14.55 4.37
CA ILE A 153 -1.98 13.44 5.06
C ILE A 153 -1.85 12.25 4.13
N VAL A 154 -0.69 11.61 4.16
CA VAL A 154 -0.43 10.33 3.51
C VAL A 154 -0.10 9.29 4.57
N VAL A 155 -0.90 8.26 4.65
CA VAL A 155 -0.65 7.10 5.51
C VAL A 155 -0.12 5.95 4.66
N LEU A 156 1.02 5.41 5.04
CA LEU A 156 1.61 4.23 4.44
C LEU A 156 1.39 3.06 5.40
N ALA A 157 0.47 2.17 5.08
CA ALA A 157 0.10 1.01 5.89
C ALA A 157 0.64 -0.29 5.28
N GLY A 158 0.94 -1.27 6.13
CA GLY A 158 1.53 -2.55 5.72
C GLY A 158 3.02 -2.48 5.34
N ILE A 159 3.62 -1.30 5.33
CA ILE A 159 5.01 -1.05 4.90
C ILE A 159 6.01 -1.25 6.05
N ASP A 160 5.55 -1.20 7.30
CA ASP A 160 6.44 -1.34 8.47
C ASP A 160 6.63 -2.83 8.82
N SER A 161 7.40 -3.54 7.99
CA SER A 161 7.82 -4.92 8.19
C SER A 161 9.21 -4.99 8.84
N GLU A 162 9.62 -6.18 9.27
CA GLU A 162 10.95 -6.42 9.87
C GLU A 162 12.12 -6.05 8.95
N TYR A 163 11.88 -5.97 7.62
CA TYR A 163 12.86 -5.58 6.62
C TYR A 163 12.61 -4.20 6.00
N SER A 164 11.65 -3.43 6.54
CA SER A 164 11.29 -2.12 5.99
C SER A 164 12.45 -1.13 5.91
N TYR A 165 13.42 -1.24 6.80
CA TYR A 165 14.59 -0.37 6.81
C TYR A 165 15.47 -0.54 5.55
N LEU A 166 15.38 -1.66 4.81
CA LEU A 166 16.12 -1.90 3.58
C LEU A 166 15.63 -1.01 2.42
N TYR A 167 14.36 -0.62 2.40
CA TYR A 167 13.76 0.14 1.31
C TYR A 167 13.14 1.49 1.71
N LYS A 168 12.78 1.67 2.98
CA LYS A 168 12.07 2.86 3.49
C LYS A 168 12.78 4.18 3.19
N LYS A 169 14.09 4.21 3.26
CA LYS A 169 14.88 5.40 2.96
C LYS A 169 14.69 5.84 1.50
N GLU A 170 14.76 4.90 0.57
CA GLU A 170 14.58 5.17 -0.86
C GLU A 170 13.14 5.56 -1.18
N LEU A 171 12.15 4.85 -0.62
CA LEU A 171 10.73 5.18 -0.72
C LEU A 171 10.49 6.66 -0.33
N LEU A 172 10.89 7.05 0.86
CA LEU A 172 10.68 8.40 1.37
C LEU A 172 11.50 9.44 0.60
N SER A 173 12.68 9.08 0.10
CA SER A 173 13.53 9.96 -0.71
C SER A 173 12.83 10.30 -2.04
N VAL A 174 12.28 9.29 -2.73
CA VAL A 174 11.54 9.48 -3.97
C VAL A 174 10.29 10.34 -3.75
N ILE A 175 9.52 10.05 -2.71
CA ILE A 175 8.33 10.84 -2.38
C ILE A 175 8.73 12.31 -2.15
N ARG A 176 9.75 12.58 -1.34
CA ARG A 176 10.19 13.96 -1.06
C ARG A 176 10.70 14.69 -2.30
N LYS A 177 11.35 13.97 -3.21
CA LYS A 177 11.92 14.54 -4.43
C LYS A 177 10.87 14.89 -5.47
N TYR A 178 9.84 14.06 -5.62
CA TYR A 178 8.91 14.14 -6.75
C TYR A 178 7.48 14.55 -6.38
N SER A 179 7.09 14.50 -5.12
CA SER A 179 5.83 15.08 -4.68
C SER A 179 6.04 16.56 -4.33
N GLY A 180 5.54 17.45 -5.17
CA GLY A 180 5.67 18.91 -5.03
C GLY A 180 5.58 19.44 -3.60
N SER A 181 5.71 20.75 -3.43
CA SER A 181 5.93 21.43 -2.17
C SER A 181 5.10 20.87 -1.00
N ALA A 182 5.78 20.44 -0.07
CA ALA A 182 5.63 19.98 0.94
C ALA A 182 5.47 20.14 2.41
N SER A 183 4.46 20.65 2.93
CA SER A 183 4.08 20.59 4.35
C SER A 183 3.17 19.38 4.69
N ARG A 184 3.00 18.44 3.75
CA ARG A 184 2.13 17.28 4.03
C ARG A 184 2.79 16.28 4.96
N LYS A 185 1.97 15.69 5.81
CA LYS A 185 2.41 14.71 6.79
C LYS A 185 2.41 13.31 6.17
N ILE A 186 3.57 12.68 6.12
CA ILE A 186 3.70 11.27 5.73
C ILE A 186 3.88 10.44 6.99
N ILE A 187 3.02 9.46 7.17
CA ILE A 187 2.97 8.62 8.37
C ILE A 187 3.09 7.17 7.95
N LEU A 188 3.92 6.45 8.67
CA LEU A 188 3.96 5.01 8.59
C LEU A 188 3.00 4.47 9.65
N SER A 189 1.93 3.85 9.19
CA SER A 189 1.00 3.20 10.11
C SER A 189 1.63 1.92 10.64
N LYS A 190 1.56 1.75 11.94
CA LYS A 190 1.92 0.50 12.63
C LYS A 190 0.72 -0.44 12.78
N ASN A 191 -0.43 -0.02 12.24
CA ASN A 191 -1.66 -0.78 12.33
C ASN A 191 -1.56 -1.99 11.39
N ASN A 192 -1.96 -3.12 11.91
CA ASN A 192 -1.88 -4.44 11.30
C ASN A 192 -3.24 -4.88 10.71
N ASP A 193 -3.36 -6.15 10.40
CA ASP A 193 -4.55 -6.79 9.84
C ASP A 193 -5.83 -6.56 10.65
N ASP A 194 -5.73 -6.28 11.95
CA ASP A 194 -6.87 -5.95 12.81
C ASP A 194 -7.64 -4.71 12.32
N PHE A 195 -6.93 -3.74 11.72
CA PHE A 195 -7.56 -2.54 11.18
C PHE A 195 -8.49 -2.82 9.99
N THR A 196 -8.23 -3.86 9.22
CA THR A 196 -9.15 -4.32 8.17
C THR A 196 -10.46 -4.83 8.77
N VAL A 197 -10.37 -5.66 9.81
CA VAL A 197 -11.54 -6.20 10.51
C VAL A 197 -12.32 -5.08 11.24
N ILE A 198 -11.63 -4.23 11.96
CA ILE A 198 -12.22 -3.09 12.68
C ILE A 198 -12.93 -2.16 11.69
N GLY A 199 -12.31 -1.83 10.57
CA GLY A 199 -12.90 -0.96 9.56
C GLY A 199 -14.13 -1.56 8.90
N ALA A 200 -14.14 -2.87 8.65
CA ALA A 200 -15.32 -3.57 8.17
C ALA A 200 -16.48 -3.50 9.18
N ILE A 201 -16.19 -3.70 10.47
CA ILE A 201 -17.18 -3.54 11.57
C ILE A 201 -17.72 -2.12 11.61
N LEU A 202 -16.85 -1.10 11.60
CA LEU A 202 -17.25 0.31 11.60
C LEU A 202 -18.12 0.68 10.39
N THR A 203 -17.82 0.12 9.22
CA THR A 203 -18.62 0.31 8.01
C THR A 203 -20.00 -0.31 8.14
N ALA A 204 -20.10 -1.50 8.74
CA ALA A 204 -21.39 -2.14 9.01
C ALA A 204 -22.23 -1.35 10.04
N ILE A 205 -21.60 -0.90 11.13
CA ILE A 205 -22.25 -0.07 12.16
C ILE A 205 -22.83 1.19 11.51
N GLN A 206 -22.02 1.92 10.76
CA GLN A 206 -22.47 3.15 10.11
C GLN A 206 -23.65 2.90 9.17
N LYS A 207 -23.64 1.79 8.44
CA LYS A 207 -24.67 1.51 7.44
C LYS A 207 -26.00 1.03 8.04
N TYR A 208 -25.96 0.31 9.16
CA TYR A 208 -27.12 -0.41 9.68
C TYR A 208 -27.57 0.05 11.07
N CYS A 209 -26.80 0.91 11.75
CA CYS A 209 -27.11 1.38 13.10
C CYS A 209 -27.24 2.91 13.20
N GLU A 210 -26.87 3.66 12.19
CA GLU A 210 -27.09 5.11 12.02
C GLU A 210 -28.18 5.36 10.95
#